data_086c68f8d4816eb9b14ddc7cf93321dc
#
_entry.id   086c68f8d4816eb9b14ddc7cf93321dc
#
_cell.length_a   1.000
_cell.length_b   1.000
_cell.length_c   1.000
_cell.angle_alpha   90.00
_cell.angle_beta   90.00
_cell.angle_gamma   90.00
#
_symmetry.space_group_name_H-M   'P 1'
#
loop_
_entity.id
_entity.type
_entity.pdbx_description
1 polymer ?
#
loop_
_entity_poly.entity_id
_entity_poly.type
_entity_poly.pdbx_seq_one_letter_code
_entity_poly.pdbx_strand_id
1 'polypeptide(L)'
;MYDVIIIGAGASGLMAAAAAASKGACVALLEHKDDIGKKILATGNGRCNFTNTDMSVNKFHGSKALIKNGLSQFNYADTIRFFKELGIPAYDNGSYIYPNSRQAASVVAAFRMELMRLHVDVKTGISITEIKAARIMTKDTKSAANPETNKKADDRTGYCIQTDKGSFKSKRLIIACGLTASPKLGSDGSLFRQIEALGHHIQKPLPALCGFSCDGLNFKKITGVRCDATVANQFYMILTFCAF
;
A
#
# COMPACT_ATOMS: atom_id res chain seq x y z
N MET A 1 -7.09 -18.33 13.03
CA MET A 1 -6.70 -18.39 11.60
C MET A 1 -7.49 -17.33 10.88
N TYR A 2 -6.85 -16.47 10.08
CA TYR A 2 -7.49 -15.39 9.33
C TYR A 2 -7.93 -15.85 7.95
N ASP A 3 -8.92 -15.19 7.37
CA ASP A 3 -9.25 -15.38 5.96
C ASP A 3 -8.19 -14.73 5.08
N VAL A 4 -7.73 -13.52 5.48
CA VAL A 4 -6.67 -12.78 4.77
C VAL A 4 -5.69 -12.20 5.78
N ILE A 5 -4.40 -12.37 5.52
CA ILE A 5 -3.34 -11.57 6.14
C ILE A 5 -2.81 -10.59 5.11
N ILE A 6 -2.63 -9.34 5.54
CA ILE A 6 -2.06 -8.27 4.73
C ILE A 6 -0.77 -7.82 5.39
N ILE A 7 0.30 -7.74 4.63
CA ILE A 7 1.62 -7.31 5.10
C ILE A 7 1.93 -5.92 4.56
N GLY A 8 2.08 -4.97 5.47
CA GLY A 8 2.34 -3.56 5.21
C GLY A 8 1.08 -2.71 5.33
N ALA A 9 1.09 -1.76 6.27
CA ALA A 9 0.00 -0.82 6.54
C ALA A 9 0.23 0.55 5.86
N GLY A 10 0.77 0.55 4.65
CA GLY A 10 0.79 1.69 3.74
C GLY A 10 -0.56 1.89 3.03
N ALA A 11 -0.64 2.80 2.06
CA ALA A 11 -1.90 3.12 1.37
C ALA A 11 -2.59 1.88 0.77
N SER A 12 -1.85 1.02 0.05
CA SER A 12 -2.39 -0.19 -0.56
C SER A 12 -2.83 -1.23 0.45
N GLY A 13 -2.08 -1.40 1.55
CA GLY A 13 -2.45 -2.35 2.60
C GLY A 13 -3.66 -1.91 3.41
N LEU A 14 -3.77 -0.64 3.74
CA LEU A 14 -4.94 -0.07 4.41
C LEU A 14 -6.21 -0.22 3.56
N MET A 15 -6.09 0.10 2.26
CA MET A 15 -7.18 -0.08 1.31
C MET A 15 -7.59 -1.54 1.16
N ALA A 16 -6.61 -2.46 1.04
CA ALA A 16 -6.87 -3.89 0.94
C ALA A 16 -7.55 -4.44 2.21
N ALA A 17 -7.12 -3.97 3.39
CA ALA A 17 -7.71 -4.38 4.66
C ALA A 17 -9.17 -3.91 4.79
N ALA A 18 -9.44 -2.65 4.47
CA ALA A 18 -10.80 -2.11 4.47
C ALA A 18 -11.69 -2.85 3.46
N ALA A 19 -11.20 -3.07 2.23
CA ALA A 19 -11.94 -3.76 1.19
C ALA A 19 -12.24 -5.24 1.53
N ALA A 20 -11.28 -5.97 2.08
CA ALA A 20 -11.49 -7.37 2.47
C ALA A 20 -12.45 -7.49 3.65
N ALA A 21 -12.25 -6.67 4.70
CA ALA A 21 -13.06 -6.71 5.89
C ALA A 21 -14.51 -6.22 5.65
N SER A 22 -14.72 -5.24 4.75
CA SER A 22 -16.07 -4.81 4.35
C SER A 22 -16.88 -5.90 3.65
N LYS A 23 -16.22 -6.95 3.14
CA LYS A 23 -16.85 -8.15 2.57
C LYS A 23 -17.00 -9.28 3.59
N GLY A 24 -16.80 -9.02 4.87
CA GLY A 24 -16.96 -9.98 5.96
C GLY A 24 -15.77 -10.92 6.18
N ALA A 25 -14.61 -10.66 5.55
CA ALA A 25 -13.42 -11.46 5.80
C ALA A 25 -12.83 -11.15 7.18
N CYS A 26 -12.34 -12.19 7.89
CA CYS A 26 -11.52 -12.05 9.08
C CYS A 26 -10.09 -11.65 8.65
N VAL A 27 -9.69 -10.40 8.92
CA VAL A 27 -8.46 -9.79 8.39
C VAL A 27 -7.47 -9.48 9.50
N ALA A 28 -6.18 -9.82 9.30
CA ALA A 28 -5.08 -9.25 10.04
C ALA A 28 -4.22 -8.36 9.13
N LEU A 29 -3.81 -7.21 9.66
CA LEU A 29 -2.91 -6.27 9.01
C LEU A 29 -1.63 -6.17 9.83
N LEU A 30 -0.51 -6.64 9.25
CA LEU A 30 0.80 -6.68 9.90
C LEU A 30 1.67 -5.55 9.37
N GLU A 31 2.22 -4.74 10.28
CA GLU A 31 3.09 -3.61 9.95
C GLU A 31 4.38 -3.65 10.77
N HIS A 32 5.53 -3.45 10.15
CA HIS A 32 6.82 -3.48 10.86
C HIS A 32 7.15 -2.16 11.58
N LYS A 33 6.59 -1.04 11.13
CA LYS A 33 6.70 0.22 11.86
C LYS A 33 5.79 0.22 13.10
N ASP A 34 6.05 1.15 14.00
CA ASP A 34 5.29 1.37 15.23
C ASP A 34 3.87 1.88 14.99
N ASP A 35 3.57 2.38 13.78
CA ASP A 35 2.25 2.91 13.42
C ASP A 35 1.94 2.71 11.93
N ILE A 36 0.63 2.74 11.60
CA ILE A 36 0.10 2.63 10.23
C ILE A 36 0.30 3.92 9.44
N GLY A 37 0.32 3.83 8.12
CA GLY A 37 0.23 4.99 7.23
C GLY A 37 1.46 5.91 7.22
N LYS A 38 2.60 5.51 7.78
CA LYS A 38 3.81 6.35 7.89
C LYS A 38 4.16 7.08 6.58
N LYS A 39 4.11 6.39 5.45
CA LYS A 39 4.40 7.02 4.16
C LYS A 39 3.27 7.92 3.67
N ILE A 40 2.03 7.66 4.01
CA ILE A 40 0.90 8.55 3.69
C ILE A 40 1.13 9.92 4.31
N LEU A 41 1.57 9.97 5.58
CA LEU A 41 1.84 11.22 6.28
C LEU A 41 2.87 12.12 5.59
N ALA A 42 3.78 11.54 4.79
CA ALA A 42 4.79 12.29 4.04
C ALA A 42 4.33 12.67 2.62
N THR A 43 3.27 12.06 2.09
CA THR A 43 2.82 12.31 0.72
C THR A 43 2.19 13.69 0.56
N GLY A 44 2.29 14.26 -0.64
CA GLY A 44 1.75 15.60 -0.94
C GLY A 44 2.28 16.65 0.04
N ASN A 45 3.51 16.48 0.52
CA ASN A 45 4.13 17.33 1.52
C ASN A 45 3.28 17.46 2.80
N GLY A 46 2.84 16.34 3.34
CA GLY A 46 1.99 16.27 4.52
C GLY A 46 0.50 16.52 4.28
N ARG A 47 0.08 16.67 3.01
CA ARG A 47 -1.32 16.93 2.64
C ARG A 47 -2.05 15.71 2.10
N CYS A 48 -1.33 14.66 1.67
CA CYS A 48 -1.86 13.45 1.02
C CYS A 48 -2.58 13.74 -0.30
N ASN A 49 -1.83 13.91 -1.39
CA ASN A 49 -2.40 13.85 -2.73
C ASN A 49 -2.86 12.41 -3.02
N PHE A 50 -4.17 12.14 -3.00
CA PHE A 50 -4.66 10.77 -3.10
C PHE A 50 -5.15 10.36 -4.50
N THR A 51 -5.38 11.32 -5.41
CA THR A 51 -5.67 11.03 -6.82
C THR A 51 -5.47 12.27 -7.70
N ASN A 52 -5.69 12.08 -9.01
CA ASN A 52 -5.61 13.15 -10.01
C ASN A 52 -6.84 13.06 -10.93
N THR A 53 -7.31 14.19 -11.46
CA THR A 53 -8.42 14.19 -12.42
C THR A 53 -8.06 13.54 -13.75
N ASP A 54 -6.76 13.61 -14.15
CA ASP A 54 -6.24 12.93 -15.34
C ASP A 54 -5.59 11.60 -14.96
N MET A 55 -6.41 10.56 -14.90
CA MET A 55 -6.01 9.17 -14.66
C MET A 55 -5.90 8.38 -15.97
N SER A 56 -5.52 9.03 -17.07
CA SER A 56 -5.31 8.34 -18.35
C SER A 56 -4.14 7.36 -18.29
N VAL A 57 -4.25 6.25 -19.02
CA VAL A 57 -3.22 5.17 -19.04
C VAL A 57 -1.82 5.69 -19.40
N ASN A 58 -1.76 6.78 -20.16
CA ASN A 58 -0.50 7.38 -20.61
C ASN A 58 0.25 8.13 -19.50
N LYS A 59 -0.41 8.46 -18.40
CA LYS A 59 0.21 9.09 -17.23
C LYS A 59 0.92 8.09 -16.30
N PHE A 60 0.80 6.81 -16.59
CA PHE A 60 1.42 5.75 -15.79
C PHE A 60 2.58 5.10 -16.54
N HIS A 61 3.63 4.77 -15.80
CA HIS A 61 4.78 4.00 -16.29
C HIS A 61 4.60 2.52 -15.94
N GLY A 62 4.83 1.63 -16.91
CA GLY A 62 4.72 0.18 -16.73
C GLY A 62 3.88 -0.50 -17.80
N SER A 63 3.40 -1.71 -17.52
CA SER A 63 2.55 -2.48 -18.43
C SER A 63 1.22 -1.78 -18.65
N LYS A 64 0.97 -1.29 -19.88
CA LYS A 64 -0.27 -0.62 -20.25
C LYS A 64 -1.51 -1.50 -20.07
N ALA A 65 -1.38 -2.81 -20.26
CA ALA A 65 -2.46 -3.77 -20.07
C ALA A 65 -2.86 -3.85 -18.58
N LEU A 66 -1.89 -3.97 -17.67
CA LEU A 66 -2.15 -4.00 -16.23
C LEU A 66 -2.74 -2.67 -15.72
N ILE A 67 -2.21 -1.54 -16.19
CA ILE A 67 -2.70 -0.21 -15.85
C ILE A 67 -4.16 -0.06 -16.29
N LYS A 68 -4.46 -0.38 -17.56
CA LYS A 68 -5.83 -0.32 -18.10
C LYS A 68 -6.78 -1.20 -17.29
N ASN A 69 -6.38 -2.42 -16.98
CA ASN A 69 -7.20 -3.34 -16.17
C ASN A 69 -7.45 -2.77 -14.77
N GLY A 70 -6.43 -2.25 -14.09
CA GLY A 70 -6.58 -1.64 -12.77
C GLY A 70 -7.53 -0.44 -12.79
N LEU A 71 -7.33 0.49 -13.72
CA LEU A 71 -8.16 1.69 -13.86
C LEU A 71 -9.61 1.40 -14.29
N SER A 72 -9.86 0.29 -15.00
CA SER A 72 -11.23 -0.12 -15.33
C SER A 72 -11.99 -0.67 -14.13
N GLN A 73 -11.31 -1.16 -13.11
CA GLN A 73 -11.91 -1.71 -11.89
C GLN A 73 -12.03 -0.65 -10.78
N PHE A 74 -11.09 0.28 -10.71
CA PHE A 74 -11.05 1.32 -9.69
C PHE A 74 -10.41 2.59 -10.28
N ASN A 75 -11.22 3.58 -10.57
CA ASN A 75 -10.83 4.81 -11.25
C ASN A 75 -10.89 6.04 -10.34
N TYR A 76 -10.77 7.22 -10.92
CA TYR A 76 -10.88 8.50 -10.23
C TYR A 76 -12.21 8.64 -9.44
N ALA A 77 -13.34 8.37 -10.10
CA ALA A 77 -14.65 8.50 -9.46
C ALA A 77 -14.82 7.52 -8.28
N ASP A 78 -14.29 6.31 -8.42
CA ASP A 78 -14.29 5.30 -7.36
C ASP A 78 -13.44 5.76 -6.17
N THR A 79 -12.29 6.37 -6.44
CA THR A 79 -11.42 6.94 -5.40
C THR A 79 -12.14 8.04 -4.62
N ILE A 80 -12.77 8.98 -5.33
CA ILE A 80 -13.51 10.08 -4.69
C ILE A 80 -14.66 9.54 -3.85
N ARG A 81 -15.43 8.57 -4.37
CA ARG A 81 -16.53 7.93 -3.65
C ARG A 81 -16.03 7.26 -2.38
N PHE A 82 -14.97 6.45 -2.48
CA PHE A 82 -14.39 5.74 -1.35
C PHE A 82 -13.98 6.69 -0.22
N PHE A 83 -13.23 7.76 -0.53
CA PHE A 83 -12.82 8.72 0.49
C PHE A 83 -13.98 9.51 1.06
N LYS A 84 -15.01 9.82 0.26
CA LYS A 84 -16.24 10.44 0.75
C LYS A 84 -16.97 9.52 1.74
N GLU A 85 -17.06 8.22 1.47
CA GLU A 85 -17.66 7.22 2.36
C GLU A 85 -16.86 7.08 3.67
N LEU A 86 -15.54 7.27 3.62
CA LEU A 86 -14.68 7.37 4.82
C LEU A 86 -14.83 8.69 5.59
N GLY A 87 -15.72 9.59 5.16
CA GLY A 87 -15.88 10.91 5.78
C GLY A 87 -14.81 11.94 5.39
N ILE A 88 -14.07 11.68 4.31
CA ILE A 88 -13.04 12.58 3.79
C ILE A 88 -13.49 13.21 2.47
N PRO A 89 -14.12 14.39 2.51
CA PRO A 89 -14.42 15.12 1.28
C PRO A 89 -13.14 15.55 0.56
N ALA A 90 -13.19 15.52 -0.76
CA ALA A 90 -12.09 15.89 -1.63
C ALA A 90 -11.98 17.42 -1.79
N TYR A 91 -10.75 17.90 -1.91
CA TYR A 91 -10.39 19.25 -2.31
C TYR A 91 -9.63 19.20 -3.64
N ASP A 92 -10.14 19.88 -4.65
CA ASP A 92 -9.52 20.00 -5.97
C ASP A 92 -8.54 21.18 -5.97
N ASN A 93 -7.30 20.93 -6.40
CA ASN A 93 -6.28 21.92 -6.60
C ASN A 93 -5.71 21.78 -8.03
N GLY A 94 -6.51 22.19 -9.00
CA GLY A 94 -6.21 22.02 -10.43
C GLY A 94 -6.46 20.59 -10.90
N SER A 95 -5.45 19.76 -10.98
CA SER A 95 -5.62 18.33 -11.30
C SER A 95 -5.33 17.41 -10.11
N TYR A 96 -4.72 17.94 -9.06
CA TYR A 96 -4.33 17.20 -7.86
C TYR A 96 -5.44 17.22 -6.82
N ILE A 97 -5.79 16.05 -6.29
CA ILE A 97 -6.87 15.91 -5.32
C ILE A 97 -6.31 15.58 -3.94
N TYR A 98 -6.72 16.37 -2.98
CA TYR A 98 -6.32 16.26 -1.58
C TYR A 98 -7.54 16.06 -0.68
N PRO A 99 -7.37 15.58 0.57
CA PRO A 99 -8.44 15.72 1.58
C PRO A 99 -8.74 17.21 1.82
N ASN A 100 -10.01 17.54 2.04
CA ASN A 100 -10.42 18.93 2.29
C ASN A 100 -9.71 19.56 3.50
N SER A 101 -9.32 18.75 4.47
CA SER A 101 -8.48 19.17 5.60
C SER A 101 -7.07 19.62 5.19
N ARG A 102 -6.61 19.23 4.00
CA ARG A 102 -5.21 19.38 3.53
C ARG A 102 -4.18 18.80 4.49
N GLN A 103 -4.56 17.78 5.25
CA GLN A 103 -3.70 17.11 6.23
C GLN A 103 -3.73 15.60 6.00
N ALA A 104 -2.56 15.02 5.72
CA ALA A 104 -2.43 13.57 5.56
C ALA A 104 -2.84 12.80 6.83
N ALA A 105 -2.70 13.42 7.99
CA ALA A 105 -3.10 12.84 9.26
C ALA A 105 -4.60 12.50 9.31
N SER A 106 -5.46 13.32 8.69
CA SER A 106 -6.91 13.04 8.65
C SER A 106 -7.22 11.77 7.86
N VAL A 107 -6.45 11.50 6.79
CA VAL A 107 -6.60 10.27 5.99
C VAL A 107 -6.21 9.04 6.81
N VAL A 108 -5.08 9.10 7.51
CA VAL A 108 -4.63 7.99 8.37
C VAL A 108 -5.61 7.76 9.52
N ALA A 109 -6.12 8.84 10.14
CA ALA A 109 -7.12 8.75 11.20
C ALA A 109 -8.42 8.09 10.71
N ALA A 110 -8.91 8.46 9.53
CA ALA A 110 -10.11 7.86 8.95
C ALA A 110 -9.93 6.37 8.66
N PHE A 111 -8.79 5.97 8.08
CA PHE A 111 -8.48 4.55 7.92
C PHE A 111 -8.43 3.82 9.27
N ARG A 112 -7.83 4.40 10.29
CA ARG A 112 -7.78 3.80 11.63
C ARG A 112 -9.17 3.55 12.19
N MET A 113 -10.06 4.54 12.09
CA MET A 113 -11.45 4.43 12.52
C MET A 113 -12.20 3.34 11.73
N GLU A 114 -12.02 3.31 10.41
CA GLU A 114 -12.67 2.33 9.55
C GLU A 114 -12.19 0.90 9.82
N LEU A 115 -10.88 0.69 9.97
CA LEU A 115 -10.34 -0.63 10.33
C LEU A 115 -10.84 -1.11 11.70
N MET A 116 -10.98 -0.19 12.66
CA MET A 116 -11.57 -0.49 13.97
C MET A 116 -13.05 -0.87 13.83
N ARG A 117 -13.83 -0.11 13.07
CA ARG A 117 -15.26 -0.39 12.80
C ARG A 117 -15.45 -1.75 12.13
N LEU A 118 -14.53 -2.13 11.23
CA LEU A 118 -14.53 -3.40 10.51
C LEU A 118 -13.87 -4.55 11.29
N HIS A 119 -13.47 -4.34 12.54
CA HIS A 119 -12.81 -5.34 13.39
C HIS A 119 -11.55 -5.96 12.77
N VAL A 120 -10.79 -5.18 12.01
CA VAL A 120 -9.48 -5.63 11.48
C VAL A 120 -8.48 -5.73 12.62
N ASP A 121 -7.80 -6.87 12.72
CA ASP A 121 -6.74 -7.08 13.71
C ASP A 121 -5.43 -6.42 13.23
N VAL A 122 -5.20 -5.17 13.64
CA VAL A 122 -4.02 -4.38 13.27
C VAL A 122 -2.90 -4.63 14.27
N LYS A 123 -1.76 -5.09 13.77
CA LYS A 123 -0.55 -5.37 14.56
C LYS A 123 0.63 -4.59 14.00
N THR A 124 1.17 -3.70 14.81
CA THR A 124 2.33 -2.87 14.49
C THR A 124 3.59 -3.35 15.20
N GLY A 125 4.76 -2.90 14.73
CA GLY A 125 6.05 -3.33 15.25
C GLY A 125 6.30 -4.83 15.08
N ILE A 126 5.84 -5.41 13.97
CA ILE A 126 5.96 -6.84 13.64
C ILE A 126 6.86 -7.03 12.44
N SER A 127 8.03 -7.64 12.64
CA SER A 127 8.96 -7.96 11.55
C SER A 127 8.71 -9.36 11.01
N ILE A 128 8.49 -9.46 9.70
CA ILE A 128 8.30 -10.74 9.02
C ILE A 128 9.66 -11.39 8.81
N THR A 129 9.82 -12.61 9.28
CA THR A 129 11.06 -13.39 9.12
C THR A 129 10.95 -14.42 8.01
N GLU A 130 9.77 -15.02 7.81
CA GLU A 130 9.55 -16.01 6.78
C GLU A 130 8.09 -16.10 6.35
N ILE A 131 7.85 -16.36 5.06
CA ILE A 131 6.53 -16.64 4.50
C ILE A 131 6.58 -17.99 3.80
N LYS A 132 5.69 -18.90 4.22
CA LYS A 132 5.56 -20.23 3.61
C LYS A 132 4.14 -20.46 3.12
N ALA A 133 4.00 -21.00 1.91
CA ALA A 133 2.77 -21.66 1.51
C ALA A 133 2.59 -22.92 2.37
N ALA A 134 1.43 -23.13 2.94
CA ALA A 134 1.14 -24.26 3.83
C ALA A 134 -0.20 -24.89 3.46
N ARG A 135 -0.28 -26.20 3.61
CA ARG A 135 -1.55 -26.92 3.53
C ARG A 135 -2.40 -26.57 4.75
N ILE A 136 -3.56 -25.99 4.55
CA ILE A 136 -4.50 -25.72 5.65
C ILE A 136 -5.51 -26.87 5.73
N MET A 137 -5.42 -27.65 6.78
CA MET A 137 -6.47 -28.59 7.13
C MET A 137 -7.63 -27.81 7.77
N THR A 138 -8.74 -27.68 7.07
CA THR A 138 -9.97 -27.13 7.67
C THR A 138 -10.60 -28.21 8.56
N LYS A 139 -11.10 -27.84 9.74
CA LYS A 139 -11.76 -28.77 10.67
C LYS A 139 -13.01 -29.45 10.11
N ASP A 140 -13.52 -28.96 8.98
CA ASP A 140 -14.78 -29.43 8.37
C ASP A 140 -14.62 -30.72 7.54
N THR A 141 -13.43 -31.30 7.42
CA THR A 141 -13.20 -32.56 6.69
C THR A 141 -13.27 -33.83 7.56
N LYS A 142 -13.83 -33.75 8.79
CA LYS A 142 -14.06 -34.96 9.61
C LYS A 142 -15.37 -35.69 9.31
N SER A 143 -16.16 -35.24 8.33
CA SER A 143 -17.41 -35.91 7.93
C SER A 143 -17.35 -36.31 6.46
N ALA A 144 -17.50 -37.65 6.25
CA ALA A 144 -17.71 -38.33 4.98
C ALA A 144 -16.48 -38.59 4.08
N ALA A 145 -15.64 -39.51 4.48
CA ALA A 145 -14.95 -40.34 3.50
C ALA A 145 -15.98 -41.28 2.85
N ASN A 146 -16.55 -40.87 1.72
CA ASN A 146 -17.29 -41.79 0.85
C ASN A 146 -16.33 -42.19 -0.29
N PRO A 147 -15.95 -43.48 -0.43
CA PRO A 147 -14.88 -43.89 -1.34
C PRO A 147 -15.22 -43.81 -2.84
N GLU A 148 -16.45 -43.48 -3.20
CA GLU A 148 -16.92 -43.59 -4.60
C GLU A 148 -17.07 -42.29 -5.38
N THR A 149 -16.77 -41.13 -4.81
CA THR A 149 -16.77 -39.90 -5.57
C THR A 149 -15.36 -39.33 -5.64
N ASN A 150 -14.72 -39.42 -6.82
CA ASN A 150 -13.46 -38.77 -7.20
C ASN A 150 -13.60 -37.24 -7.18
N LYS A 151 -14.08 -36.66 -6.10
CA LYS A 151 -13.94 -35.22 -5.83
C LYS A 151 -12.54 -35.00 -5.31
N LYS A 152 -11.66 -34.42 -6.15
CA LYS A 152 -10.36 -33.88 -5.72
C LYS A 152 -10.58 -33.14 -4.41
N ALA A 153 -9.94 -33.64 -3.34
CA ALA A 153 -9.88 -32.92 -2.09
C ALA A 153 -9.44 -31.49 -2.40
N ASP A 154 -10.23 -30.52 -1.95
CA ASP A 154 -9.94 -29.09 -2.12
C ASP A 154 -8.65 -28.79 -1.35
N ASP A 155 -7.53 -28.89 -2.03
CA ASP A 155 -6.16 -28.74 -1.53
C ASP A 155 -5.88 -27.25 -1.33
N ARG A 156 -6.60 -26.63 -0.37
CA ARG A 156 -6.51 -25.21 -0.10
C ARG A 156 -5.16 -24.90 0.50
N THR A 157 -4.28 -24.42 -0.37
CA THR A 157 -3.02 -23.82 0.04
C THR A 157 -3.32 -22.54 0.81
N GLY A 158 -2.87 -22.47 2.04
CA GLY A 158 -2.87 -21.23 2.81
C GLY A 158 -1.44 -20.75 3.05
N TYR A 159 -1.29 -19.84 4.00
CA TYR A 159 0.00 -19.23 4.30
C TYR A 159 0.29 -19.27 5.79
N CYS A 160 1.55 -19.56 6.12
CA CYS A 160 2.11 -19.42 7.45
C CYS A 160 3.15 -18.31 7.42
N ILE A 161 2.96 -17.26 8.20
CA ILE A 161 3.83 -16.12 8.30
C ILE A 161 4.53 -16.18 9.65
N GLN A 162 5.85 -16.33 9.63
CA GLN A 162 6.70 -16.26 10.82
C GLN A 162 7.13 -14.82 11.06
N THR A 163 7.12 -14.41 12.29
CA THR A 163 7.49 -13.05 12.70
C THR A 163 8.36 -13.10 13.96
N ASP A 164 8.95 -12.00 14.32
CA ASP A 164 9.68 -11.79 15.59
C ASP A 164 8.80 -11.93 16.84
N LYS A 165 7.47 -11.87 16.67
CA LYS A 165 6.48 -11.94 17.76
C LYS A 165 5.54 -13.15 17.68
N GLY A 166 5.92 -14.18 16.93
CA GLY A 166 5.14 -15.41 16.77
C GLY A 166 4.70 -15.67 15.35
N SER A 167 3.79 -16.61 15.15
CA SER A 167 3.35 -17.05 13.82
C SER A 167 1.88 -16.74 13.58
N PHE A 168 1.56 -16.41 12.34
CA PHE A 168 0.20 -16.14 11.87
C PHE A 168 -0.16 -17.08 10.72
N LYS A 169 -1.43 -17.46 10.62
CA LYS A 169 -1.91 -18.34 9.54
C LYS A 169 -3.15 -17.75 8.88
N SER A 170 -3.19 -17.83 7.53
CA SER A 170 -4.31 -17.34 6.73
C SER A 170 -4.60 -18.21 5.52
N LYS A 171 -5.82 -18.11 5.00
CA LYS A 171 -6.22 -18.73 3.74
C LYS A 171 -5.65 -17.98 2.52
N ARG A 172 -5.47 -16.67 2.63
CA ARG A 172 -4.98 -15.78 1.57
C ARG A 172 -3.96 -14.81 2.15
N LEU A 173 -3.05 -14.35 1.29
CA LEU A 173 -2.01 -13.40 1.65
C LEU A 173 -1.98 -12.25 0.63
N ILE A 174 -1.93 -11.02 1.12
CA ILE A 174 -1.68 -9.82 0.32
C ILE A 174 -0.37 -9.19 0.83
N ILE A 175 0.59 -9.01 -0.07
CA ILE A 175 1.85 -8.35 0.24
C ILE A 175 1.77 -6.92 -0.28
N ALA A 176 1.72 -5.96 0.63
CA ALA A 176 1.58 -4.52 0.37
C ALA A 176 2.70 -3.70 1.02
N CYS A 177 3.88 -4.32 1.21
CA CYS A 177 5.04 -3.75 1.92
C CYS A 177 5.72 -2.58 1.19
N GLY A 178 5.37 -2.32 -0.09
CA GLY A 178 6.05 -1.35 -0.93
C GLY A 178 7.39 -1.86 -1.47
N LEU A 179 8.14 -0.99 -2.12
CA LEU A 179 9.46 -1.29 -2.66
C LEU A 179 10.56 -0.60 -1.81
N THR A 180 11.43 0.21 -2.46
CA THR A 180 12.59 0.84 -1.80
C THR A 180 12.52 2.38 -1.78
N ALA A 181 11.36 2.96 -2.05
CA ALA A 181 11.22 4.41 -2.25
C ALA A 181 11.48 5.26 -0.98
N SER A 182 11.23 4.70 0.20
CA SER A 182 11.37 5.44 1.46
C SER A 182 11.68 4.47 2.61
N PRO A 183 12.93 4.00 2.75
CA PRO A 183 13.30 3.01 3.77
C PRO A 183 12.98 3.46 5.20
N LYS A 184 13.20 4.73 5.51
CA LYS A 184 12.88 5.30 6.84
C LYS A 184 11.39 5.22 7.17
N LEU A 185 10.52 5.27 6.16
CA LEU A 185 9.07 5.22 6.30
C LEU A 185 8.47 3.83 6.03
N GLY A 186 9.32 2.80 5.91
CA GLY A 186 8.89 1.42 5.82
C GLY A 186 8.92 0.77 4.44
N SER A 187 9.33 1.49 3.39
CA SER A 187 9.54 0.88 2.06
C SER A 187 11.03 0.65 1.85
N ASP A 188 11.54 -0.45 2.41
CA ASP A 188 12.97 -0.76 2.49
C ASP A 188 13.41 -2.00 1.68
N GLY A 189 12.45 -2.70 1.05
CA GLY A 189 12.71 -3.91 0.28
C GLY A 189 13.01 -5.15 1.12
N SER A 190 12.82 -5.10 2.43
CA SER A 190 13.14 -6.20 3.37
C SER A 190 12.43 -7.53 3.05
N LEU A 191 11.29 -7.48 2.35
CA LEU A 191 10.53 -8.67 1.97
C LEU A 191 10.85 -9.24 0.58
N PHE A 192 11.79 -8.66 -0.17
CA PHE A 192 12.08 -9.11 -1.54
C PHE A 192 12.46 -10.59 -1.59
N ARG A 193 13.33 -11.05 -0.70
CA ARG A 193 13.73 -12.48 -0.63
C ARG A 193 12.56 -13.42 -0.37
N GLN A 194 11.63 -13.03 0.51
CA GLN A 194 10.44 -13.82 0.81
C GLN A 194 9.47 -13.87 -0.39
N ILE A 195 9.35 -12.77 -1.12
CA ILE A 195 8.52 -12.69 -2.34
C ILE A 195 9.12 -13.58 -3.44
N GLU A 196 10.43 -13.56 -3.61
CA GLU A 196 11.15 -14.42 -4.57
C GLU A 196 11.04 -15.90 -4.17
N ALA A 197 11.10 -16.21 -2.88
CA ALA A 197 10.91 -17.58 -2.38
C ALA A 197 9.50 -18.12 -2.63
N LEU A 198 8.50 -17.26 -2.84
CA LEU A 198 7.15 -17.63 -3.26
C LEU A 198 7.02 -17.82 -4.79
N GLY A 199 8.13 -17.70 -5.54
CA GLY A 199 8.19 -17.91 -6.98
C GLY A 199 7.99 -16.64 -7.84
N HIS A 200 7.99 -15.45 -7.24
CA HIS A 200 7.91 -14.19 -7.97
C HIS A 200 9.31 -13.70 -8.36
N HIS A 201 9.39 -13.03 -9.52
CA HIS A 201 10.60 -12.33 -9.93
C HIS A 201 10.45 -10.84 -9.68
N ILE A 202 11.42 -10.25 -8.96
CA ILE A 202 11.44 -8.81 -8.66
C ILE A 202 12.41 -8.13 -9.62
N GLN A 203 11.89 -7.24 -10.46
CA GLN A 203 12.73 -6.35 -11.25
C GLN A 203 13.38 -5.31 -10.35
N LYS A 204 14.65 -5.00 -10.61
CA LYS A 204 15.39 -4.00 -9.83
C LYS A 204 14.64 -2.66 -9.84
N PRO A 205 14.22 -2.14 -8.70
CA PRO A 205 13.60 -0.84 -8.62
C PRO A 205 14.57 0.27 -9.04
N LEU A 206 14.06 1.21 -9.85
CA LEU A 206 14.80 2.40 -10.25
C LEU A 206 14.16 3.65 -9.64
N PRO A 207 14.93 4.66 -9.24
CA PRO A 207 14.39 5.91 -8.74
C PRO A 207 13.65 6.66 -9.86
N ALA A 208 12.45 7.16 -9.58
CA ALA A 208 11.67 7.99 -10.50
C ALA A 208 11.72 9.47 -10.11
N LEU A 209 11.80 9.76 -8.80
CA LEU A 209 12.00 11.08 -8.23
C LEU A 209 13.21 11.04 -7.31
N CYS A 210 14.14 11.95 -7.49
CA CYS A 210 15.31 12.10 -6.63
C CYS A 210 15.53 13.57 -6.29
N GLY A 211 16.08 13.82 -5.11
CA GLY A 211 16.51 15.15 -4.72
C GLY A 211 17.76 15.59 -5.49
N PHE A 212 17.93 16.89 -5.63
CA PHE A 212 19.16 17.47 -6.13
C PHE A 212 20.04 17.95 -4.97
N SER A 213 21.33 17.77 -5.10
CA SER A 213 22.32 18.44 -4.28
C SER A 213 22.88 19.62 -5.08
N CYS A 214 22.92 20.79 -4.47
CA CYS A 214 23.51 21.99 -5.07
C CYS A 214 24.65 22.46 -4.22
N ASP A 215 25.80 22.71 -4.85
CA ASP A 215 26.97 23.29 -4.20
C ASP A 215 26.88 24.81 -4.17
N GLY A 216 27.54 25.42 -3.20
CA GLY A 216 27.71 26.89 -3.13
C GLY A 216 26.58 27.66 -2.46
N LEU A 217 25.43 27.07 -2.13
CA LEU A 217 24.32 27.73 -1.45
C LEU A 217 23.99 27.09 -0.10
N ASN A 218 23.74 27.92 0.90
CA ASN A 218 23.37 27.44 2.22
C ASN A 218 21.84 27.25 2.32
N PHE A 219 21.34 26.16 1.76
CA PHE A 219 19.92 25.82 1.79
C PHE A 219 19.35 25.55 3.19
N LYS A 220 20.20 25.36 4.21
CA LYS A 220 19.74 25.18 5.60
C LYS A 220 18.93 26.38 6.10
N LYS A 221 19.25 27.59 5.60
CA LYS A 221 18.55 28.84 6.01
C LYS A 221 17.12 28.93 5.46
N ILE A 222 16.79 28.19 4.41
CA ILE A 222 15.47 28.19 3.77
C ILE A 222 14.78 26.82 3.90
N THR A 223 15.24 25.99 4.82
CA THR A 223 14.60 24.69 5.07
C THR A 223 13.13 24.88 5.42
N GLY A 224 12.24 24.16 4.70
CA GLY A 224 10.78 24.24 4.88
C GLY A 224 10.11 25.36 4.06
N VAL A 225 10.85 26.22 3.37
CA VAL A 225 10.27 27.19 2.41
C VAL A 225 9.74 26.43 1.20
N ARG A 226 8.52 26.76 0.79
CA ARG A 226 7.84 26.22 -0.39
C ARG A 226 7.62 27.32 -1.38
N CYS A 227 7.96 27.07 -2.64
CA CYS A 227 7.70 28.00 -3.73
C CYS A 227 7.44 27.22 -5.02
N ASP A 228 6.67 27.80 -5.91
CA ASP A 228 6.62 27.39 -7.29
C ASP A 228 7.82 28.00 -8.00
N ALA A 229 8.63 27.18 -8.65
CA ALA A 229 9.85 27.64 -9.30
C ALA A 229 10.08 26.92 -10.62
N THR A 230 10.59 27.67 -11.58
CA THR A 230 11.16 27.12 -12.82
C THR A 230 12.67 27.13 -12.70
N VAL A 231 13.29 25.94 -12.84
CA VAL A 231 14.76 25.83 -12.82
C VAL A 231 15.24 25.60 -14.23
N ALA A 232 16.04 26.55 -14.74
CA ALA A 232 16.77 26.40 -15.99
C ALA A 232 18.23 26.04 -15.68
N ASN A 233 18.75 24.98 -16.33
CA ASN A 233 20.16 24.63 -16.25
C ASN A 233 20.84 24.78 -17.62
N GLN A 234 22.15 24.79 -17.64
CA GLN A 234 22.96 24.93 -18.87
C GLN A 234 22.80 23.77 -19.88
N PHE A 235 22.09 22.70 -19.50
CA PHE A 235 21.87 21.50 -20.32
C PHE A 235 20.49 21.42 -20.97
N TYR A 236 19.78 22.53 -21.11
CA TYR A 236 18.47 22.62 -21.78
C TYR A 236 17.34 21.77 -21.18
N MET A 237 17.42 21.42 -19.91
CA MET A 237 16.31 20.76 -19.23
C MET A 237 15.58 21.78 -18.34
N ILE A 238 14.42 22.24 -18.78
CA ILE A 238 13.51 23.02 -17.94
C ILE A 238 12.78 22.04 -17.04
N LEU A 239 13.11 22.05 -15.75
CA LEU A 239 12.41 21.29 -14.75
C LEU A 239 11.49 22.26 -13.99
N THR A 240 10.18 22.13 -14.19
CA THR A 240 9.21 22.83 -13.36
C THR A 240 9.00 22.00 -12.11
N PHE A 241 9.47 22.49 -10.97
CA PHE A 241 9.23 21.88 -9.68
C PHE A 241 8.06 22.58 -8.99
N CYS A 242 6.95 21.86 -8.84
CA CYS A 242 6.11 22.11 -7.69
C CYS A 242 6.82 21.46 -6.50
N ALA A 243 7.31 22.25 -5.56
CA ALA A 243 7.87 21.71 -4.33
C ALA A 243 6.74 21.00 -3.57
N PHE A 244 6.84 19.67 -3.51
CA PHE A 244 5.91 18.79 -2.80
C PHE A 244 6.29 18.69 -1.32
#